data_f4e621ca64072e65490bab23496d59d6
#
_entry.id   f4e621ca64072e65490bab23496d59d6
#
_cell.length_a   1.000
_cell.length_b   1.000
_cell.length_c   1.000
_cell.angle_alpha   90.00
_cell.angle_beta   90.00
_cell.angle_gamma   90.00
#
_symmetry.space_group_name_H-M   'P 1'
#
loop_
_entity.id
_entity.type
_entity.pdbx_description
1 polymer ?
#
loop_
_entity_poly.entity_id
_entity_poly.type
_entity_poly.pdbx_seq_one_letter_code
_entity_poly.pdbx_strand_id
1 'polypeptide(L)'
;MERNRTSSAVLAGAVMIFAIAAIGLAGSYRSGPAASPVKTTPQSKTVVARMWHGRTLTAKADEYYAYLKQAGIDKIEAIPGNLGAQVLRRMDGNTTEFTVISYWDSREAIKKFAGDDIEKTHFLPKDPQYLLELEPKVKHFDVLYDGRK
;
A
#
# COMPACT_ATOMS: atom_id res chain seq x y z
N MET A 1 -28.53 -47.14 -19.25
CA MET A 1 -28.36 -47.02 -20.69
C MET A 1 -27.65 -45.71 -20.90
N GLU A 2 -26.44 -45.55 -21.37
CA GLU A 2 -25.48 -46.46 -21.97
C GLU A 2 -24.07 -45.99 -21.67
N ARG A 3 -23.18 -46.93 -21.49
CA ARG A 3 -21.74 -46.77 -21.34
C ARG A 3 -21.12 -46.53 -22.72
N ASN A 4 -20.02 -45.77 -22.74
CA ASN A 4 -18.87 -45.98 -23.64
C ASN A 4 -17.67 -45.28 -23.04
N ARG A 5 -16.70 -45.86 -22.57
CA ARG A 5 -15.57 -46.80 -22.82
C ARG A 5 -14.76 -46.49 -24.06
N THR A 6 -13.45 -46.48 -23.78
CA THR A 6 -12.24 -46.77 -24.58
C THR A 6 -11.61 -45.52 -25.23
N SER A 7 -10.29 -45.36 -25.30
CA SER A 7 -9.16 -46.31 -25.25
C SER A 7 -7.85 -45.61 -25.02
N SER A 8 -6.96 -46.31 -24.35
CA SER A 8 -5.51 -46.04 -24.27
C SER A 8 -4.85 -46.16 -25.66
N ALA A 9 -3.85 -45.30 -25.92
CA ALA A 9 -2.81 -45.61 -26.90
C ALA A 9 -1.46 -45.20 -26.33
N VAL A 10 -0.73 -46.20 -25.92
CA VAL A 10 0.71 -46.19 -25.64
C VAL A 10 1.42 -46.30 -27.00
N LEU A 11 2.33 -45.38 -27.28
CA LEU A 11 3.30 -45.59 -28.37
C LEU A 11 4.71 -45.28 -27.84
N ALA A 12 5.46 -46.38 -27.71
CA ALA A 12 6.90 -46.39 -27.50
C ALA A 12 7.59 -46.16 -28.84
N GLY A 13 8.70 -45.44 -28.86
CA GLY A 13 9.46 -45.22 -30.07
C GLY A 13 10.80 -44.51 -29.87
N ALA A 14 11.82 -45.36 -29.72
CA ALA A 14 13.17 -45.22 -30.29
C ALA A 14 14.11 -44.16 -29.72
N VAL A 15 15.06 -44.68 -28.95
CA VAL A 15 16.39 -44.13 -28.65
C VAL A 15 17.22 -44.07 -29.94
N MET A 16 17.67 -42.89 -30.33
CA MET A 16 18.77 -42.77 -31.27
C MET A 16 19.97 -42.07 -30.56
N ILE A 17 20.98 -42.89 -30.35
CA ILE A 17 22.28 -42.49 -29.86
C ILE A 17 23.08 -41.95 -31.09
N PHE A 18 23.32 -40.66 -31.16
CA PHE A 18 24.33 -40.11 -32.04
C PHE A 18 25.57 -39.73 -31.23
N ALA A 19 26.59 -40.56 -31.38
CA ALA A 19 27.92 -40.22 -30.96
C ALA A 19 28.52 -39.20 -31.97
N ILE A 20 28.75 -37.96 -31.54
CA ILE A 20 29.53 -37.00 -32.31
C ILE A 20 30.85 -36.70 -31.58
N ALA A 21 31.92 -36.99 -32.29
CA ALA A 21 33.28 -36.86 -31.88
C ALA A 21 33.64 -35.40 -31.43
N ALA A 22 34.37 -35.31 -30.35
CA ALA A 22 34.96 -34.09 -29.86
C ALA A 22 36.07 -33.60 -30.79
N ILE A 23 35.90 -32.44 -31.41
CA ILE A 23 37.02 -31.64 -31.93
C ILE A 23 37.23 -30.50 -30.96
N GLY A 24 38.31 -30.57 -30.21
CA GLY A 24 38.73 -29.52 -29.29
C GLY A 24 39.15 -28.26 -30.06
N LEU A 25 38.42 -27.18 -29.87
CA LEU A 25 38.92 -25.83 -30.08
C LEU A 25 39.11 -25.18 -28.71
N ALA A 26 40.33 -25.05 -28.28
CA ALA A 26 40.70 -24.26 -27.11
C ALA A 26 40.44 -22.77 -27.42
N GLY A 27 39.24 -22.32 -27.22
CA GLY A 27 38.86 -20.91 -27.20
C GLY A 27 39.25 -20.31 -25.86
N SER A 28 40.25 -19.46 -25.82
CA SER A 28 40.64 -18.68 -24.64
C SER A 28 39.47 -17.77 -24.27
N TYR A 29 38.64 -18.16 -23.32
CA TYR A 29 37.68 -17.26 -22.70
C TYR A 29 38.44 -16.21 -21.91
N ARG A 30 38.60 -15.01 -22.48
CA ARG A 30 38.99 -13.82 -21.72
C ARG A 30 37.89 -13.58 -20.67
N SER A 31 38.24 -13.86 -19.42
CA SER A 31 37.45 -13.42 -18.27
C SER A 31 37.35 -11.89 -18.31
N GLY A 32 36.19 -11.37 -18.70
CA GLY A 32 35.89 -9.95 -18.56
C GLY A 32 35.94 -9.56 -17.08
N PRO A 33 36.22 -8.29 -16.77
CA PRO A 33 36.24 -7.84 -15.37
C PRO A 33 34.93 -8.19 -14.70
N ALA A 34 35.01 -8.87 -13.55
CA ALA A 34 33.88 -9.20 -12.72
C ALA A 34 33.16 -7.89 -12.38
N ALA A 35 31.86 -7.81 -12.74
CA ALA A 35 31.02 -6.69 -12.37
C ALA A 35 31.06 -6.58 -10.84
N SER A 36 31.57 -5.46 -10.35
CA SER A 36 31.55 -5.15 -8.91
C SER A 36 30.12 -5.22 -8.39
N PRO A 37 29.89 -5.83 -7.22
CA PRO A 37 28.54 -5.86 -6.65
C PRO A 37 28.05 -4.43 -6.46
N VAL A 38 26.94 -4.10 -7.14
CA VAL A 38 26.23 -2.84 -6.90
C VAL A 38 25.85 -2.85 -5.43
N LYS A 39 26.49 -1.98 -4.64
CA LYS A 39 26.08 -1.72 -3.26
C LYS A 39 24.66 -1.17 -3.32
N THR A 40 23.68 -2.02 -3.09
CA THR A 40 22.29 -1.59 -2.86
C THR A 40 22.34 -0.77 -1.58
N THR A 41 22.35 0.54 -1.71
CA THR A 41 22.15 1.45 -0.58
C THR A 41 20.79 1.07 0.03
N PRO A 42 20.70 0.81 1.34
CA PRO A 42 19.39 0.55 1.94
C PRO A 42 18.52 1.76 1.67
N GLN A 43 17.45 1.55 0.90
CA GLN A 43 16.46 2.56 0.61
C GLN A 43 15.85 2.95 1.96
N SER A 44 16.14 4.15 2.44
CA SER A 44 15.52 4.66 3.67
C SER A 44 14.02 4.53 3.49
N LYS A 45 13.35 3.83 4.42
CA LYS A 45 11.89 3.71 4.39
C LYS A 45 11.32 5.12 4.47
N THR A 46 10.74 5.59 3.38
CA THR A 46 10.09 6.89 3.34
C THR A 46 8.78 6.78 4.10
N VAL A 47 8.61 7.60 5.12
CA VAL A 47 7.34 7.71 5.85
C VAL A 47 6.31 8.32 4.91
N VAL A 48 5.13 7.71 4.85
CA VAL A 48 4.00 8.21 4.05
C VAL A 48 3.02 8.93 4.96
N ALA A 49 2.71 10.19 4.66
CA ALA A 49 1.62 10.93 5.29
C ALA A 49 0.35 10.78 4.44
N ARG A 50 -0.72 10.27 5.05
CA ARG A 50 -2.06 10.19 4.45
C ARG A 50 -2.90 11.31 5.03
N MET A 51 -3.37 12.22 4.18
CA MET A 51 -4.13 13.40 4.56
C MET A 51 -5.59 13.28 4.15
N TRP A 52 -6.48 13.36 5.12
CA TRP A 52 -7.91 13.46 4.95
C TRP A 52 -8.38 14.85 5.38
N HIS A 53 -9.42 15.37 4.74
CA HIS A 53 -10.08 16.62 5.06
C HIS A 53 -11.59 16.45 5.16
N GLY A 54 -12.22 17.22 6.06
CA GLY A 54 -13.66 17.27 6.20
C GLY A 54 -14.11 18.53 6.91
N ARG A 55 -15.36 18.91 6.70
CA ARG A 55 -15.95 20.11 7.32
C ARG A 55 -17.28 19.78 8.01
N THR A 56 -17.52 20.42 9.15
CA THR A 56 -18.77 20.34 9.92
C THR A 56 -19.33 21.72 10.18
N LEU A 57 -20.56 21.78 10.66
CA LEU A 57 -21.04 22.99 11.33
C LEU A 57 -20.24 23.21 12.64
N THR A 58 -19.86 24.44 12.94
CA THR A 58 -19.10 24.77 14.17
C THR A 58 -19.82 24.29 15.42
N ALA A 59 -21.16 24.37 15.46
CA ALA A 59 -21.96 23.88 16.57
C ALA A 59 -21.86 22.35 16.79
N LYS A 60 -21.38 21.60 15.81
CA LYS A 60 -21.18 20.15 15.86
C LYS A 60 -19.73 19.72 15.95
N ALA A 61 -18.80 20.67 15.93
CA ALA A 61 -17.38 20.37 15.78
C ALA A 61 -16.80 19.55 16.95
N ASP A 62 -17.15 19.89 18.19
CA ASP A 62 -16.62 19.16 19.36
C ASP A 62 -17.23 17.76 19.48
N GLU A 63 -18.51 17.60 19.18
CA GLU A 63 -19.17 16.29 19.12
C GLU A 63 -18.55 15.41 18.03
N TYR A 64 -18.33 15.98 16.86
CA TYR A 64 -17.66 15.27 15.77
C TYR A 64 -16.22 14.91 16.11
N TYR A 65 -15.46 15.81 16.73
CA TYR A 65 -14.08 15.50 17.13
C TYR A 65 -14.01 14.32 18.09
N ALA A 66 -14.89 14.28 19.10
CA ALA A 66 -14.95 13.14 20.03
C ALA A 66 -15.24 11.82 19.29
N TYR A 67 -16.18 11.84 18.36
CA TYR A 67 -16.50 10.69 17.52
C TYR A 67 -15.33 10.30 16.60
N LEU A 68 -14.73 11.27 15.89
CA LEU A 68 -13.59 11.06 15.02
C LEU A 68 -12.40 10.43 15.76
N LYS A 69 -12.11 10.91 16.99
CA LYS A 69 -11.05 10.35 17.83
C LYS A 69 -11.31 8.88 18.13
N GLN A 70 -12.47 8.54 18.65
CA GLN A 70 -12.78 7.18 19.09
C GLN A 70 -13.01 6.21 17.92
N ALA A 71 -13.79 6.63 16.91
CA ALA A 71 -14.20 5.75 15.81
C ALA A 71 -13.15 5.63 14.70
N GLY A 72 -12.30 6.66 14.53
CA GLY A 72 -11.30 6.77 13.49
C GLY A 72 -9.87 6.69 14.01
N ILE A 73 -9.43 7.71 14.76
CA ILE A 73 -8.00 7.89 15.08
C ILE A 73 -7.47 6.73 15.92
N ASP A 74 -8.15 6.37 17.02
CA ASP A 74 -7.71 5.28 17.89
C ASP A 74 -7.59 3.94 17.15
N LYS A 75 -8.45 3.71 16.16
CA LYS A 75 -8.41 2.50 15.32
C LYS A 75 -7.26 2.54 14.32
N ILE A 76 -7.01 3.69 13.70
CA ILE A 76 -5.89 3.87 12.75
C ILE A 76 -4.56 3.67 13.47
N GLU A 77 -4.39 4.25 14.67
CA GLU A 77 -3.17 4.15 15.46
C GLU A 77 -2.88 2.72 15.94
N ALA A 78 -3.90 1.88 16.07
CA ALA A 78 -3.75 0.48 16.45
C ALA A 78 -3.28 -0.43 15.28
N ILE A 79 -3.21 0.08 14.04
CA ILE A 79 -2.85 -0.73 12.87
C ILE A 79 -1.33 -0.85 12.77
N PRO A 80 -0.77 -2.07 12.63
CA PRO A 80 0.67 -2.26 12.42
C PRO A 80 1.18 -1.52 11.18
N GLY A 81 2.19 -0.68 11.36
CA GLY A 81 2.76 0.19 10.35
C GLY A 81 2.25 1.63 10.43
N ASN A 82 1.26 1.93 11.27
CA ASN A 82 0.94 3.31 11.62
C ASN A 82 2.01 3.86 12.60
N LEU A 83 2.41 5.11 12.40
CA LEU A 83 3.44 5.82 13.16
C LEU A 83 2.85 7.00 13.95
N GLY A 84 1.52 7.05 14.08
CA GLY A 84 0.78 8.08 14.76
C GLY A 84 -0.06 8.95 13.83
N ALA A 85 -0.86 9.83 14.42
CA ALA A 85 -1.73 10.74 13.68
C ALA A 85 -1.78 12.13 14.32
N GLN A 86 -2.14 13.11 13.51
CA GLN A 86 -2.45 14.47 13.93
C GLN A 86 -3.85 14.84 13.46
N VAL A 87 -4.58 15.53 14.32
CA VAL A 87 -5.85 16.16 13.96
C VAL A 87 -5.68 17.66 14.09
N LEU A 88 -5.80 18.36 12.98
CA LEU A 88 -5.77 19.81 12.91
C LEU A 88 -7.19 20.33 12.78
N ARG A 89 -7.49 21.42 13.46
CA ARG A 89 -8.81 22.08 13.43
C ARG A 89 -8.66 23.57 13.10
N ARG A 90 -9.48 24.05 12.18
CA ARG A 90 -9.63 25.46 11.86
C ARG A 90 -11.11 25.85 11.93
N MET A 91 -11.42 26.88 12.68
CA MET A 91 -12.75 27.47 12.72
C MET A 91 -12.86 28.57 11.66
N ASP A 92 -13.94 28.56 10.87
CA ASP A 92 -14.21 29.53 9.82
C ASP A 92 -15.70 29.89 9.84
N GLY A 93 -16.01 30.91 10.63
CA GLY A 93 -17.39 31.35 10.85
C GLY A 93 -18.27 30.23 11.41
N ASN A 94 -19.32 29.85 10.67
CA ASN A 94 -20.26 28.80 11.08
C ASN A 94 -19.79 27.38 10.73
N THR A 95 -18.61 27.24 10.13
CA THR A 95 -18.03 25.93 9.77
C THR A 95 -16.72 25.71 10.51
N THR A 96 -16.39 24.45 10.69
CA THR A 96 -15.12 24.02 11.26
C THR A 96 -14.51 22.96 10.34
N GLU A 97 -13.28 23.20 9.93
CA GLU A 97 -12.48 22.28 9.13
C GLU A 97 -11.65 21.35 10.02
N PHE A 98 -11.59 20.09 9.65
CA PHE A 98 -10.69 19.11 10.22
C PHE A 98 -9.76 18.58 9.14
N THR A 99 -8.48 18.52 9.45
CA THR A 99 -7.49 17.81 8.66
C THR A 99 -6.89 16.72 9.53
N VAL A 100 -6.99 15.48 9.08
CA VAL A 100 -6.33 14.34 9.73
C VAL A 100 -5.13 13.95 8.89
N ILE A 101 -3.95 13.93 9.51
CA ILE A 101 -2.72 13.43 8.91
C ILE A 101 -2.30 12.20 9.68
N SER A 102 -2.36 11.04 9.05
CA SER A 102 -1.83 9.78 9.61
C SER A 102 -0.52 9.42 8.93
N TYR A 103 0.46 8.98 9.72
CA TYR A 103 1.80 8.64 9.28
C TYR A 103 1.99 7.14 9.23
N TRP A 104 2.65 6.65 8.19
CA TRP A 104 2.76 5.23 7.91
C TRP A 104 4.16 4.85 7.45
N ASP A 105 4.61 3.66 7.83
CA ASP A 105 5.91 3.13 7.41
C ASP A 105 5.94 2.72 5.94
N SER A 106 4.79 2.55 5.31
CA SER A 106 4.64 2.12 3.91
C SER A 106 3.21 2.34 3.39
N ARG A 107 3.06 2.37 2.06
CA ARG A 107 1.75 2.35 1.41
C ARG A 107 1.02 1.01 1.59
N GLU A 108 1.76 -0.08 1.74
CA GLU A 108 1.20 -1.40 2.06
C GLU A 108 0.55 -1.45 3.44
N ALA A 109 1.12 -0.72 4.42
CA ALA A 109 0.48 -0.59 5.74
C ALA A 109 -0.87 0.14 5.65
N ILE A 110 -0.97 1.16 4.78
CA ILE A 110 -2.22 1.90 4.54
C ILE A 110 -3.31 0.99 3.97
N LYS A 111 -2.98 0.01 3.14
CA LYS A 111 -3.96 -0.95 2.59
C LYS A 111 -4.70 -1.74 3.67
N LYS A 112 -4.06 -2.01 4.79
CA LYS A 112 -4.71 -2.69 5.93
C LYS A 112 -5.88 -1.88 6.51
N PHE A 113 -5.83 -0.56 6.36
CA PHE A 113 -6.89 0.35 6.78
C PHE A 113 -7.86 0.68 5.65
N ALA A 114 -7.34 1.08 4.49
CA ALA A 114 -8.12 1.68 3.41
C ALA A 114 -8.54 0.69 2.31
N GLY A 115 -8.03 -0.55 2.32
CA GLY A 115 -8.19 -1.51 1.24
C GLY A 115 -7.21 -1.26 0.09
N ASP A 116 -7.43 -1.90 -1.06
CA ASP A 116 -6.49 -1.84 -2.20
C ASP A 116 -6.37 -0.43 -2.81
N ASP A 117 -7.48 0.30 -2.90
CA ASP A 117 -7.49 1.70 -3.34
C ASP A 117 -7.25 2.63 -2.14
N ILE A 118 -5.98 2.86 -1.83
CA ILE A 118 -5.59 3.70 -0.70
C ILE A 118 -5.97 5.18 -0.87
N GLU A 119 -6.22 5.65 -2.10
CA GLU A 119 -6.63 7.04 -2.35
C GLU A 119 -8.10 7.29 -2.04
N LYS A 120 -8.88 6.23 -1.96
CA LYS A 120 -10.29 6.34 -1.60
C LYS A 120 -10.44 6.73 -0.13
N THR A 121 -11.38 7.63 0.15
CA THR A 121 -11.75 7.97 1.51
C THR A 121 -12.44 6.79 2.19
N HIS A 122 -11.97 6.46 3.39
CA HIS A 122 -12.64 5.51 4.27
C HIS A 122 -13.55 6.30 5.22
N PHE A 123 -14.83 6.38 4.89
CA PHE A 123 -15.81 7.09 5.72
C PHE A 123 -16.17 6.28 6.97
N LEU A 124 -16.31 6.99 8.08
CA LEU A 124 -16.81 6.42 9.30
C LEU A 124 -18.37 6.36 9.24
N PRO A 125 -19.00 5.44 9.94
CA PRO A 125 -20.44 5.21 9.83
C PRO A 125 -21.33 6.44 10.07
N LYS A 126 -20.89 7.39 10.92
CA LYS A 126 -21.64 8.61 11.23
C LYS A 126 -21.15 9.85 10.46
N ASP A 127 -20.13 9.74 9.62
CA ASP A 127 -19.62 10.87 8.84
C ASP A 127 -20.74 11.61 8.07
N PRO A 128 -21.71 10.92 7.42
CA PRO A 128 -22.79 11.60 6.72
C PRO A 128 -23.72 12.43 7.62
N GLN A 129 -23.69 12.22 8.95
CA GLN A 129 -24.50 12.98 9.90
C GLN A 129 -23.83 14.29 10.34
N TYR A 130 -22.51 14.39 10.18
CA TYR A 130 -21.72 15.51 10.64
C TYR A 130 -21.11 16.33 9.51
N LEU A 131 -20.60 15.64 8.47
CA LEU A 131 -19.86 16.28 7.40
C LEU A 131 -20.76 17.00 6.43
N LEU A 132 -20.40 18.21 6.08
CA LEU A 132 -21.10 19.04 5.09
C LEU A 132 -20.91 18.51 3.67
N GLU A 133 -19.80 17.81 3.44
CA GLU A 133 -19.48 17.15 2.18
C GLU A 133 -18.67 15.88 2.45
N LEU A 134 -18.81 14.89 1.57
CA LEU A 134 -18.08 13.64 1.64
C LEU A 134 -17.03 13.63 0.51
N GLU A 135 -15.82 14.07 0.81
CA GLU A 135 -14.73 14.07 -0.17
C GLU A 135 -14.32 12.62 -0.50
N PRO A 136 -14.42 12.20 -1.78
CA PRO A 136 -14.24 10.79 -2.13
C PRO A 136 -12.79 10.32 -2.08
N LYS A 137 -11.84 11.25 -2.04
CA LYS A 137 -10.41 10.96 -2.09
C LYS A 137 -9.62 11.63 -0.99
N VAL A 138 -8.51 11.01 -0.65
CA VAL A 138 -7.47 11.52 0.24
C VAL A 138 -6.19 11.78 -0.54
N LYS A 139 -5.22 12.46 0.08
CA LYS A 139 -3.91 12.73 -0.52
C LYS A 139 -2.81 11.99 0.24
N HIS A 140 -1.78 11.53 -0.47
CA HIS A 140 -0.60 10.92 0.11
C HIS A 140 0.64 11.75 -0.23
N PHE A 141 1.54 11.89 0.75
CA PHE A 141 2.78 12.63 0.61
C PHE A 141 3.93 11.77 1.16
N ASP A 142 5.07 11.84 0.54
CA ASP A 142 6.30 11.32 1.10
C ASP A 142 6.85 12.36 2.09
N VAL A 143 7.10 11.94 3.32
CA VAL A 143 7.64 12.84 4.35
C VAL A 143 9.13 12.99 4.12
N LEU A 144 9.54 14.17 3.68
CA LEU A 144 10.95 14.47 3.40
C LEU A 144 11.71 14.95 4.65
N TYR A 145 10.99 15.52 5.59
CA TYR A 145 11.53 16.00 6.86
C TYR A 145 10.47 15.95 7.96
N ASP A 146 10.84 15.44 9.11
CA ASP A 146 10.01 15.44 10.31
C ASP A 146 10.81 15.98 11.49
N GLY A 147 10.51 17.19 11.88
CA GLY A 147 11.17 17.88 13.01
C GLY A 147 10.36 17.84 14.31
N ARG A 148 9.32 17.00 14.41
CA ARG A 148 8.57 16.84 15.66
C ARG A 148 9.45 16.19 16.72
N LYS A 149 9.33 16.67 17.95
CA LYS A 149 10.07 16.18 19.14
C LYS A 149 9.17 15.29 19.95
#